data_37abbea035e120b2a3bbc6da8893dc3c
#
_entry.id   37abbea035e120b2a3bbc6da8893dc3c
#
_cell.length_a   1.000
_cell.length_b   1.000
_cell.length_c   1.000
_cell.angle_alpha   90.00
_cell.angle_beta   90.00
_cell.angle_gamma   90.00
#
_symmetry.space_group_name_H-M   'P 1'
#
loop_
_entity.id
_entity.type
_entity.pdbx_description
1 polymer ?
#
loop_
_entity_poly.entity_id
_entity_poly.type
_entity_poly.pdbx_seq_one_letter_code
_entity_poly.pdbx_strand_id
1 'polypeptide(L)'
;MFSKQMKRTYLMFLLTTSLSLHAQMSVFDANKPVGFATVGGGTTGGEGGGCITVTSADELKKAMKGSNPAIIYIKGEINTDAQISINNAANKTVIGLPGAALTNLKHSDSKDETGILALKSCKNIILRNITFKASGAYDIDGRDNLWLSGTTNCWIDHCDFQDGVDGNLDISNASDNISVTWCRFRYLKAPYKGGSGGSDDHRFSSLIGSSDKNVADTDKLNVTFQFCWWDEGCRERMPRVRFGKIHIINCLYNSSVANYCIGAGHKSSVFVESTSFVNINSKKGPFAPAGEMEECDFENCSFRNTSGNTTGTGAAFIPSAFYELKPIDVLAAENAIKDAQCGAGATLKVSEGKGVITKEGSHNTYLKEIVLDGNKIPVSRGKFGYQVKVPFDYKASNLSAEVLDTRAKISDYVVPSHIPGIASFKVTAFNGDVAYYAVDITHPSYATIQKTWQTSTFNANIFVAATMDKDNWTVPEGKKYFENTKEINGELCINGVPFEETRGLHISAPANKIRLDKQKNAIVLASNRCAVTIPLCDKGDIISIKHITASVGKACGFTASNTLEGSSTETTSNAMSTFTVSSDGDVTLKPTGSTIIYSISIFHP
;
A
#
# COMPACT_ATOMS: atom_id res chain seq x y z
N MET A 1 -17.04 -30.68 27.70
CA MET A 1 -16.13 -31.64 27.02
C MET A 1 -16.45 -31.60 25.52
N PHE A 2 -15.85 -30.70 24.77
CA PHE A 2 -16.01 -30.69 23.33
C PHE A 2 -15.01 -31.66 22.70
N SER A 3 -15.50 -32.52 21.82
CA SER A 3 -14.71 -33.62 21.27
C SER A 3 -13.57 -33.11 20.37
N LYS A 4 -12.47 -33.84 20.28
CA LYS A 4 -11.34 -33.59 19.37
C LYS A 4 -11.77 -33.37 17.90
N GLN A 5 -12.95 -33.82 17.51
CA GLN A 5 -13.52 -33.72 16.18
C GLN A 5 -14.05 -32.29 15.85
N MET A 6 -14.60 -31.59 16.86
CA MET A 6 -15.04 -30.18 16.64
C MET A 6 -13.87 -29.19 16.49
N LYS A 7 -12.73 -29.48 17.15
CA LYS A 7 -11.52 -28.63 16.99
C LYS A 7 -10.94 -28.71 15.58
N ARG A 8 -11.09 -29.81 14.86
CA ARG A 8 -10.67 -29.96 13.46
C ARG A 8 -11.60 -29.23 12.47
N THR A 9 -12.89 -29.16 12.75
CA THR A 9 -13.89 -28.60 11.84
C THR A 9 -13.81 -27.06 11.79
N TYR A 10 -13.48 -26.40 12.90
CA TYR A 10 -13.35 -24.92 12.93
C TYR A 10 -12.10 -24.41 12.21
N LEU A 11 -11.02 -25.17 12.21
CA LEU A 11 -9.80 -24.80 11.49
C LEU A 11 -9.90 -25.10 9.98
N MET A 12 -10.75 -26.06 9.59
CA MET A 12 -10.97 -26.44 8.19
C MET A 12 -11.79 -25.42 7.38
N PHE A 13 -12.60 -24.59 8.03
CA PHE A 13 -13.42 -23.58 7.32
C PHE A 13 -12.63 -22.34 6.83
N LEU A 14 -11.39 -22.15 7.31
CA LEU A 14 -10.48 -21.07 6.88
C LEU A 14 -9.56 -21.47 5.71
N LEU A 15 -9.64 -22.73 5.25
CA LEU A 15 -8.72 -23.31 4.24
C LEU A 15 -9.30 -23.39 2.82
N THR A 16 -10.52 -22.91 2.56
CA THR A 16 -11.18 -23.15 1.25
C THR A 16 -11.03 -22.01 0.22
N THR A 17 -10.11 -21.05 0.41
CA THR A 17 -9.81 -20.03 -0.60
C THR A 17 -8.40 -20.10 -1.20
N SER A 18 -7.75 -21.28 -1.19
CA SER A 18 -6.34 -21.43 -1.59
C SER A 18 -6.13 -22.18 -2.92
N LEU A 19 -6.82 -21.85 -3.99
CA LEU A 19 -6.65 -22.51 -5.29
C LEU A 19 -6.12 -21.63 -6.43
N SER A 20 -5.43 -20.52 -6.14
CA SER A 20 -4.80 -19.69 -7.18
C SER A 20 -3.34 -19.27 -6.93
N LEU A 21 -2.61 -19.98 -6.07
CA LEU A 21 -1.29 -19.52 -5.59
C LEU A 21 -0.08 -19.93 -6.44
N HIS A 22 -0.23 -20.68 -7.53
CA HIS A 22 0.92 -21.17 -8.30
C HIS A 22 1.41 -20.26 -9.43
N ALA A 23 0.66 -19.20 -9.80
CA ALA A 23 1.03 -18.29 -10.90
C ALA A 23 1.84 -17.05 -10.46
N GLN A 24 1.97 -16.79 -9.15
CA GLN A 24 2.58 -15.56 -8.62
C GLN A 24 4.11 -15.61 -8.51
N MET A 25 4.75 -16.72 -8.85
CA MET A 25 6.20 -16.90 -8.72
C MET A 25 7.04 -16.15 -9.77
N SER A 26 6.46 -15.66 -10.86
CA SER A 26 7.19 -14.98 -11.94
C SER A 26 7.39 -13.48 -11.77
N VAL A 27 6.68 -12.83 -10.85
CA VAL A 27 6.63 -11.36 -10.69
C VAL A 27 7.95 -10.78 -10.15
N PHE A 28 8.82 -11.59 -9.57
CA PHE A 28 10.05 -11.14 -8.90
C PHE A 28 11.34 -11.75 -9.46
N ASP A 29 11.34 -12.21 -10.70
CA ASP A 29 12.62 -12.47 -11.34
C ASP A 29 13.28 -11.12 -11.66
N ALA A 30 14.15 -10.67 -10.76
CA ALA A 30 14.83 -9.38 -10.84
C ALA A 30 15.69 -9.21 -12.11
N ASN A 31 15.77 -10.22 -12.95
CA ASN A 31 16.60 -10.22 -14.17
C ASN A 31 15.79 -10.26 -15.46
N LYS A 32 14.45 -10.18 -15.36
CA LYS A 32 13.58 -10.19 -16.54
C LYS A 32 12.67 -8.98 -16.58
N PRO A 33 12.49 -8.38 -17.76
CA PRO A 33 11.50 -7.33 -17.95
C PRO A 33 10.08 -7.86 -17.70
N VAL A 34 9.19 -6.95 -17.35
CA VAL A 34 7.76 -7.20 -17.15
C VAL A 34 6.95 -6.22 -18.00
N GLY A 35 5.64 -6.36 -18.02
CA GLY A 35 4.77 -5.38 -18.65
C GLY A 35 5.00 -5.21 -20.14
N PHE A 36 4.84 -4.00 -20.65
CA PHE A 36 4.95 -3.73 -22.09
C PHE A 36 6.33 -4.05 -22.67
N ALA A 37 7.42 -4.02 -21.92
CA ALA A 37 8.74 -4.44 -22.42
C ALA A 37 8.80 -5.94 -22.80
N THR A 38 7.80 -6.75 -22.45
CA THR A 38 7.69 -8.16 -22.87
C THR A 38 6.90 -8.33 -24.17
N VAL A 39 6.22 -7.31 -24.63
CA VAL A 39 5.40 -7.30 -25.85
C VAL A 39 6.28 -7.07 -27.10
N GLY A 40 5.79 -7.39 -28.25
CA GLY A 40 6.47 -7.12 -29.53
C GLY A 40 7.82 -7.81 -29.71
N GLY A 41 7.93 -9.03 -29.21
CA GLY A 41 9.16 -9.84 -29.25
C GLY A 41 10.03 -9.73 -27.99
N GLY A 42 9.60 -8.90 -27.03
CA GLY A 42 10.26 -8.73 -25.74
C GLY A 42 11.54 -7.89 -25.77
N THR A 43 12.17 -7.75 -24.62
CA THR A 43 13.40 -6.98 -24.42
C THR A 43 14.45 -7.88 -23.78
N THR A 44 15.53 -8.18 -24.51
CA THR A 44 16.65 -9.01 -24.06
C THR A 44 17.95 -8.21 -23.91
N GLY A 45 17.94 -6.97 -24.42
CA GLY A 45 19.11 -6.08 -24.37
C GLY A 45 20.31 -6.67 -25.10
N GLY A 46 21.46 -6.63 -24.45
CA GLY A 46 22.72 -7.14 -24.95
C GLY A 46 23.00 -8.61 -24.66
N GLU A 47 21.96 -9.43 -24.46
CA GLU A 47 22.13 -10.86 -24.17
C GLU A 47 22.98 -11.55 -25.23
N GLY A 48 23.95 -12.39 -24.79
CA GLY A 48 24.90 -13.07 -25.66
C GLY A 48 26.07 -12.20 -26.18
N GLY A 49 26.06 -10.89 -25.87
CA GLY A 49 27.14 -9.98 -26.25
C GLY A 49 28.35 -9.97 -25.30
N GLY A 50 29.43 -9.38 -25.76
CA GLY A 50 30.62 -9.17 -24.93
C GLY A 50 30.40 -8.08 -23.88
N CYS A 51 31.17 -8.14 -22.78
CA CYS A 51 31.20 -7.16 -21.72
C CYS A 51 32.20 -6.05 -22.00
N ILE A 52 31.78 -4.80 -21.77
CA ILE A 52 32.61 -3.59 -21.95
C ILE A 52 32.41 -2.71 -20.74
N THR A 53 33.50 -2.26 -20.09
CA THR A 53 33.41 -1.28 -19.01
C THR A 53 33.80 0.09 -19.52
N VAL A 54 32.98 1.10 -19.18
CA VAL A 54 33.16 2.49 -19.64
C VAL A 54 33.24 3.44 -18.42
N THR A 55 34.04 4.50 -18.59
CA THR A 55 34.34 5.51 -17.58
C THR A 55 34.16 6.94 -18.09
N SER A 56 33.83 7.09 -19.39
CA SER A 56 33.63 8.39 -20.03
C SER A 56 32.41 8.40 -20.97
N ALA A 57 31.90 9.61 -21.29
CA ALA A 57 30.81 9.79 -22.23
C ALA A 57 31.12 9.29 -23.64
N ASP A 58 32.35 9.48 -24.09
CA ASP A 58 32.78 9.02 -25.42
C ASP A 58 32.91 7.49 -25.49
N GLU A 59 33.42 6.86 -24.45
CA GLU A 59 33.43 5.38 -24.36
C GLU A 59 31.99 4.84 -24.34
N LEU A 60 31.08 5.45 -23.61
CA LEU A 60 29.67 5.05 -23.59
C LEU A 60 29.05 5.19 -24.99
N LYS A 61 29.24 6.32 -25.67
CA LYS A 61 28.75 6.55 -27.04
C LYS A 61 29.30 5.48 -27.99
N LYS A 62 30.59 5.17 -27.90
CA LYS A 62 31.25 4.15 -28.74
C LYS A 62 30.69 2.76 -28.47
N ALA A 63 30.56 2.36 -27.21
CA ALA A 63 30.04 1.05 -26.81
C ALA A 63 28.56 0.85 -27.19
N MET A 64 27.76 1.90 -27.15
CA MET A 64 26.34 1.88 -27.54
C MET A 64 26.12 1.83 -29.07
N LYS A 65 27.15 2.06 -29.90
CA LYS A 65 26.97 2.19 -31.35
C LYS A 65 26.58 0.87 -32.02
N GLY A 66 25.63 0.96 -32.98
CA GLY A 66 25.22 -0.14 -33.84
C GLY A 66 24.36 -1.20 -33.16
N SER A 67 24.18 -2.34 -33.82
CA SER A 67 23.21 -3.38 -33.42
C SER A 67 23.81 -4.65 -32.82
N ASN A 68 25.14 -4.78 -32.78
CA ASN A 68 25.79 -5.96 -32.18
C ASN A 68 25.46 -6.00 -30.68
N PRO A 69 25.08 -7.16 -30.14
CA PRO A 69 24.80 -7.30 -28.73
C PRO A 69 26.01 -6.91 -27.87
N ALA A 70 25.76 -6.14 -26.78
CA ALA A 70 26.81 -5.78 -25.83
C ALA A 70 26.23 -5.52 -24.43
N ILE A 71 26.99 -5.94 -23.40
CA ILE A 71 26.72 -5.61 -22.00
C ILE A 71 27.75 -4.55 -21.58
N ILE A 72 27.27 -3.37 -21.22
CA ILE A 72 28.11 -2.20 -20.98
C ILE A 72 28.00 -1.85 -19.48
N TYR A 73 29.10 -1.88 -18.78
CA TYR A 73 29.17 -1.48 -17.36
C TYR A 73 29.65 -0.05 -17.25
N ILE A 74 28.87 0.80 -16.57
CA ILE A 74 29.31 2.14 -16.17
C ILE A 74 30.04 2.02 -14.84
N LYS A 75 31.28 2.51 -14.78
CA LYS A 75 32.10 2.52 -13.57
C LYS A 75 32.36 3.96 -13.11
N GLY A 76 31.90 4.26 -11.90
CA GLY A 76 32.06 5.59 -11.31
C GLY A 76 31.08 6.60 -11.90
N GLU A 77 31.40 7.87 -11.75
CA GLU A 77 30.59 8.97 -12.23
C GLU A 77 31.12 9.47 -13.59
N ILE A 78 30.23 9.48 -14.59
CA ILE A 78 30.52 10.03 -15.92
C ILE A 78 29.83 11.39 -16.03
N ASN A 79 30.60 12.46 -16.03
CA ASN A 79 30.11 13.81 -16.22
C ASN A 79 30.01 14.16 -17.71
N THR A 80 28.99 14.93 -18.08
CA THR A 80 28.80 15.46 -19.42
C THR A 80 28.40 16.92 -19.38
N ASP A 81 28.81 17.70 -20.37
CA ASP A 81 28.45 19.12 -20.49
C ASP A 81 27.25 19.34 -21.44
N ALA A 82 26.77 18.27 -22.07
CA ALA A 82 25.61 18.26 -22.95
C ALA A 82 25.04 16.84 -23.03
N GLN A 83 23.82 16.72 -23.54
CA GLN A 83 23.14 15.44 -23.66
C GLN A 83 23.89 14.45 -24.55
N ILE A 84 24.20 13.27 -24.02
CA ILE A 84 24.73 12.13 -24.78
C ILE A 84 23.62 11.60 -25.69
N SER A 85 23.75 11.80 -27.00
CA SER A 85 22.77 11.28 -27.98
C SER A 85 23.26 9.96 -28.59
N ILE A 86 22.45 8.93 -28.43
CA ILE A 86 22.63 7.59 -29.02
C ILE A 86 21.55 7.39 -30.08
N ASN A 87 21.98 7.14 -31.33
CA ASN A 87 21.06 7.01 -32.45
C ASN A 87 21.15 5.61 -33.06
N ASN A 88 19.99 5.00 -33.37
CA ASN A 88 19.87 3.73 -34.09
C ASN A 88 20.65 2.57 -33.43
N ALA A 89 20.83 2.59 -32.13
CA ALA A 89 21.44 1.50 -31.38
C ALA A 89 20.44 0.37 -31.14
N ALA A 90 20.94 -0.85 -31.17
CA ALA A 90 20.10 -1.99 -30.77
C ALA A 90 20.88 -3.02 -29.95
N ASN A 91 20.13 -3.85 -29.21
CA ASN A 91 20.68 -5.00 -28.48
C ASN A 91 21.77 -4.57 -27.47
N LYS A 92 21.44 -3.62 -26.60
CA LYS A 92 22.40 -3.13 -25.59
C LYS A 92 21.81 -3.27 -24.18
N THR A 93 22.63 -3.74 -23.27
CA THR A 93 22.37 -3.65 -21.83
C THR A 93 23.42 -2.74 -21.20
N VAL A 94 22.97 -1.66 -20.58
CA VAL A 94 23.82 -0.74 -19.81
C VAL A 94 23.52 -0.92 -18.34
N ILE A 95 24.54 -1.27 -17.56
CA ILE A 95 24.39 -1.53 -16.11
C ILE A 95 25.38 -0.65 -15.34
N GLY A 96 24.88 0.11 -14.38
CA GLY A 96 25.72 0.82 -13.43
C GLY A 96 26.33 -0.13 -12.39
N LEU A 97 27.66 -0.10 -12.24
CA LEU A 97 28.31 -0.68 -11.06
C LEU A 97 27.91 0.08 -9.80
N PRO A 98 28.04 -0.46 -8.59
CA PRO A 98 27.69 0.25 -7.38
C PRO A 98 28.26 1.67 -7.34
N GLY A 99 27.38 2.68 -7.16
CA GLY A 99 27.75 4.09 -7.16
C GLY A 99 27.90 4.73 -8.56
N ALA A 100 27.60 4.01 -9.65
CA ALA A 100 27.67 4.58 -10.99
C ALA A 100 26.62 5.68 -11.22
N ALA A 101 27.06 6.77 -11.85
CA ALA A 101 26.18 7.88 -12.19
C ALA A 101 26.51 8.47 -13.56
N LEU A 102 25.49 8.97 -14.24
CA LEU A 102 25.60 9.88 -15.39
C LEU A 102 25.17 11.26 -14.90
N THR A 103 26.01 12.28 -15.09
CA THR A 103 25.78 13.58 -14.50
C THR A 103 25.92 14.71 -15.50
N ASN A 104 25.09 15.74 -15.34
CA ASN A 104 25.23 17.05 -15.96
C ASN A 104 24.88 18.11 -14.90
N LEU A 105 25.85 18.52 -14.13
CA LEU A 105 25.66 19.39 -12.96
C LEU A 105 25.80 20.88 -13.26
N LYS A 106 26.13 21.24 -14.48
CA LYS A 106 26.28 22.63 -14.90
C LYS A 106 24.90 23.28 -15.00
N HIS A 107 24.68 24.37 -14.28
CA HIS A 107 23.55 25.24 -14.54
C HIS A 107 23.82 26.09 -15.81
N SER A 108 22.84 26.13 -16.70
CA SER A 108 22.95 26.85 -17.96
C SER A 108 21.60 27.40 -18.40
N ASP A 109 21.61 28.57 -19.07
CA ASP A 109 20.46 29.15 -19.77
C ASP A 109 20.31 28.57 -21.19
N SER A 110 21.28 27.78 -21.63
CA SER A 110 21.26 27.13 -22.96
C SER A 110 20.71 25.71 -22.85
N LYS A 111 19.60 25.44 -23.54
CA LYS A 111 19.03 24.09 -23.61
C LYS A 111 20.00 23.06 -24.15
N ASP A 112 20.91 23.42 -25.01
CA ASP A 112 21.87 22.52 -25.64
C ASP A 112 22.94 22.00 -24.65
N GLU A 113 23.13 22.73 -23.54
CA GLU A 113 24.02 22.34 -22.45
C GLU A 113 23.30 21.57 -21.33
N THR A 114 22.03 21.22 -21.51
CA THR A 114 21.21 20.49 -20.53
C THR A 114 20.96 19.05 -20.94
N GLY A 115 20.36 18.26 -20.01
CA GLY A 115 20.04 16.85 -20.22
C GLY A 115 21.25 15.93 -20.10
N ILE A 116 20.99 14.61 -20.02
CA ILE A 116 22.07 13.63 -19.79
C ILE A 116 22.14 12.59 -20.90
N LEU A 117 21.06 11.85 -21.18
CA LEU A 117 21.07 10.76 -22.17
C LEU A 117 19.82 10.81 -23.06
N ALA A 118 20.01 10.69 -24.36
CA ALA A 118 18.92 10.49 -25.31
C ALA A 118 19.13 9.19 -26.11
N LEU A 119 18.09 8.36 -26.18
CA LEU A 119 18.01 7.19 -27.04
C LEU A 119 17.04 7.49 -28.17
N LYS A 120 17.57 7.62 -29.39
CA LYS A 120 16.80 8.01 -30.59
C LYS A 120 16.76 6.87 -31.60
N SER A 121 15.55 6.40 -31.93
CA SER A 121 15.34 5.27 -32.86
C SER A 121 16.11 4.01 -32.45
N CYS A 122 16.22 3.78 -31.13
CA CYS A 122 16.90 2.62 -30.58
C CYS A 122 15.92 1.45 -30.41
N LYS A 123 16.42 0.23 -30.30
CA LYS A 123 15.59 -0.96 -30.13
C LYS A 123 16.26 -1.98 -29.22
N ASN A 124 15.47 -2.66 -28.38
CA ASN A 124 15.94 -3.72 -27.50
C ASN A 124 17.05 -3.25 -26.57
N ILE A 125 16.73 -2.26 -25.72
CA ILE A 125 17.67 -1.62 -24.79
C ILE A 125 17.28 -1.91 -23.34
N ILE A 126 18.26 -2.23 -22.52
CA ILE A 126 18.12 -2.36 -21.08
C ILE A 126 19.03 -1.32 -20.39
N LEU A 127 18.46 -0.50 -19.51
CA LEU A 127 19.20 0.42 -18.64
C LEU A 127 18.96 0.01 -17.19
N ARG A 128 19.99 -0.29 -16.43
CA ARG A 128 19.86 -0.76 -15.05
C ARG A 128 20.83 -0.11 -14.09
N ASN A 129 20.37 0.15 -12.86
CA ASN A 129 21.21 0.57 -11.73
C ASN A 129 22.04 1.82 -11.97
N ILE A 130 21.47 2.81 -12.66
CA ILE A 130 22.15 4.05 -13.03
C ILE A 130 21.53 5.21 -12.27
N THR A 131 22.35 6.04 -11.62
CA THR A 131 21.90 7.33 -11.10
C THR A 131 22.08 8.41 -12.16
N PHE A 132 21.01 9.15 -12.48
CA PHE A 132 21.03 10.33 -13.30
C PHE A 132 20.96 11.57 -12.40
N LYS A 133 21.92 12.51 -12.51
CA LYS A 133 21.98 13.71 -11.68
C LYS A 133 22.15 14.94 -12.55
N ALA A 134 21.17 15.84 -12.55
CA ALA A 134 21.27 17.10 -13.25
C ALA A 134 21.47 18.33 -12.34
N SER A 135 21.49 19.51 -12.93
CA SER A 135 21.77 20.77 -12.23
C SER A 135 20.62 21.24 -11.36
N GLY A 136 19.39 20.84 -11.62
CA GLY A 136 18.15 21.28 -10.96
C GLY A 136 17.13 21.78 -11.96
N ALA A 137 15.86 21.76 -11.58
CA ALA A 137 14.74 22.15 -12.44
C ALA A 137 14.84 23.63 -12.83
N TYR A 138 14.73 23.90 -14.14
CA TYR A 138 14.79 25.24 -14.70
C TYR A 138 14.01 25.30 -16.00
N ASP A 139 13.00 26.15 -16.09
CA ASP A 139 12.06 26.22 -17.20
C ASP A 139 12.62 27.05 -18.40
N ILE A 140 13.44 26.39 -19.20
CA ILE A 140 14.09 26.96 -20.38
C ILE A 140 13.85 26.15 -21.66
N ASP A 141 12.80 25.32 -21.73
CA ASP A 141 12.63 24.30 -22.78
C ASP A 141 13.88 23.42 -22.91
N GLY A 142 14.42 23.00 -21.75
CA GLY A 142 15.66 22.26 -21.63
C GLY A 142 15.55 20.82 -22.09
N ARG A 143 16.49 19.98 -21.68
CA ARG A 143 16.51 18.54 -21.99
C ARG A 143 16.42 17.73 -20.69
N ASP A 144 15.85 16.54 -20.80
CA ASP A 144 15.61 15.62 -19.70
C ASP A 144 16.86 14.82 -19.29
N ASN A 145 16.81 14.26 -18.09
CA ASN A 145 17.82 13.31 -17.66
C ASN A 145 17.90 12.10 -18.61
N LEU A 146 16.75 11.55 -18.99
CA LEU A 146 16.65 10.50 -19.99
C LEU A 146 15.50 10.79 -20.96
N TRP A 147 15.80 10.83 -22.26
CA TRP A 147 14.80 10.95 -23.31
C TRP A 147 14.80 9.75 -24.24
N LEU A 148 13.63 9.11 -24.39
CA LEU A 148 13.38 8.08 -25.39
C LEU A 148 12.58 8.68 -26.56
N SER A 149 13.14 8.68 -27.75
CA SER A 149 12.53 9.22 -28.97
C SER A 149 12.50 8.14 -30.06
N GLY A 150 11.35 7.64 -30.43
CA GLY A 150 11.24 6.57 -31.41
C GLY A 150 11.89 5.24 -30.98
N THR A 151 12.09 5.04 -29.68
CA THR A 151 12.78 3.89 -29.12
C THR A 151 11.76 2.80 -28.74
N THR A 152 12.04 1.56 -29.13
CA THR A 152 11.11 0.43 -28.90
C THR A 152 11.76 -0.72 -28.13
N ASN A 153 10.94 -1.46 -27.35
CA ASN A 153 11.41 -2.55 -26.51
C ASN A 153 12.55 -2.09 -25.59
N CYS A 154 12.19 -1.27 -24.59
CA CYS A 154 13.14 -0.73 -23.63
C CYS A 154 12.73 -1.08 -22.19
N TRP A 155 13.69 -1.55 -21.42
CA TRP A 155 13.51 -1.78 -19.99
C TRP A 155 14.45 -0.91 -19.18
N ILE A 156 13.88 -0.04 -18.35
CA ILE A 156 14.60 0.85 -17.42
C ILE A 156 14.33 0.33 -16.02
N ASP A 157 15.38 -0.11 -15.33
CA ASP A 157 15.22 -0.82 -14.07
C ASP A 157 16.21 -0.33 -13.00
N HIS A 158 15.72 -0.15 -11.78
CA HIS A 158 16.53 0.33 -10.65
C HIS A 158 17.37 1.56 -10.99
N CYS A 159 16.80 2.56 -11.64
CA CYS A 159 17.47 3.83 -11.90
C CYS A 159 16.98 4.90 -10.91
N ASP A 160 17.87 5.84 -10.56
CA ASP A 160 17.59 6.97 -9.68
C ASP A 160 17.72 8.27 -10.47
N PHE A 161 16.60 8.94 -10.70
CA PHE A 161 16.52 10.18 -11.45
C PHE A 161 16.44 11.38 -10.53
N GLN A 162 17.42 12.27 -10.60
CA GLN A 162 17.57 13.40 -9.71
C GLN A 162 17.66 14.72 -10.49
N ASP A 163 16.89 15.71 -10.06
CA ASP A 163 17.07 17.11 -10.39
C ASP A 163 17.12 17.42 -11.89
N GLY A 164 16.28 16.79 -12.71
CA GLY A 164 16.19 17.05 -14.15
C GLY A 164 15.89 18.52 -14.45
N VAL A 165 16.50 19.09 -15.50
CA VAL A 165 16.32 20.50 -15.87
C VAL A 165 14.92 20.73 -16.40
N ASP A 166 14.49 20.00 -17.45
CA ASP A 166 13.13 20.02 -17.98
C ASP A 166 12.29 18.89 -17.39
N GLY A 167 12.84 17.67 -17.34
CA GLY A 167 12.22 16.50 -16.76
C GLY A 167 13.23 15.42 -16.38
N ASN A 168 12.74 14.35 -15.75
CA ASN A 168 13.58 13.22 -15.39
C ASN A 168 13.55 12.10 -16.45
N LEU A 169 12.38 11.81 -17.03
CA LEU A 169 12.22 10.74 -18.03
C LEU A 169 11.12 11.10 -19.01
N ASP A 170 11.48 11.41 -20.24
CA ASP A 170 10.53 11.68 -21.31
C ASP A 170 10.51 10.58 -22.38
N ILE A 171 9.32 10.25 -22.86
CA ILE A 171 9.05 9.20 -23.84
C ILE A 171 8.15 9.76 -24.93
N SER A 172 8.64 9.80 -26.18
CA SER A 172 7.90 10.45 -27.26
C SER A 172 8.23 9.86 -28.64
N ASN A 173 7.62 10.44 -29.70
CA ASN A 173 7.90 10.15 -31.09
C ASN A 173 7.76 8.68 -31.46
N ALA A 174 6.62 8.09 -31.16
CA ALA A 174 6.30 6.69 -31.42
C ALA A 174 7.21 5.67 -30.70
N SER A 175 7.84 6.07 -29.59
CA SER A 175 8.44 5.11 -28.67
C SER A 175 7.39 4.13 -28.17
N ASP A 176 7.74 2.84 -27.96
CA ASP A 176 6.76 1.83 -27.65
C ASP A 176 7.33 0.61 -26.93
N ASN A 177 6.45 -0.16 -26.27
CA ASN A 177 6.82 -1.38 -25.56
C ASN A 177 7.92 -1.14 -24.50
N ILE A 178 7.62 -0.25 -23.54
CA ILE A 178 8.57 0.21 -22.54
C ILE A 178 8.10 -0.23 -21.15
N SER A 179 9.04 -0.65 -20.31
CA SER A 179 8.78 -0.82 -18.88
C SER A 179 9.83 -0.09 -18.05
N VAL A 180 9.32 0.56 -17.00
CA VAL A 180 10.09 1.29 -16.00
C VAL A 180 9.82 0.62 -14.67
N THR A 181 10.82 0.00 -14.07
CA THR A 181 10.64 -0.79 -12.87
C THR A 181 11.63 -0.40 -11.79
N TRP A 182 11.19 -0.37 -10.55
CA TRP A 182 12.03 -0.05 -9.40
C TRP A 182 12.83 1.26 -9.55
N CYS A 183 12.32 2.22 -10.31
CA CYS A 183 12.96 3.52 -10.49
C CYS A 183 12.47 4.53 -9.44
N ARG A 184 13.37 5.42 -9.04
CA ARG A 184 13.07 6.52 -8.13
C ARG A 184 13.23 7.85 -8.85
N PHE A 185 12.23 8.71 -8.73
CA PHE A 185 12.22 10.07 -9.28
C PHE A 185 12.16 11.07 -8.13
N ARG A 186 13.04 12.07 -8.13
CA ARG A 186 13.08 13.04 -7.05
C ARG A 186 13.75 14.34 -7.45
N TYR A 187 13.44 15.41 -6.70
CA TYR A 187 14.12 16.69 -6.81
C TYR A 187 14.68 17.07 -5.45
N LEU A 188 16.01 17.06 -5.35
CA LEU A 188 16.76 17.32 -4.11
C LEU A 188 17.13 18.80 -3.97
N LYS A 189 17.05 19.56 -5.09
CA LYS A 189 17.39 20.97 -5.16
C LYS A 189 16.12 21.82 -5.29
N ALA A 190 16.19 23.04 -4.76
CA ALA A 190 15.19 24.04 -5.06
C ALA A 190 15.19 24.35 -6.57
N PRO A 191 14.01 24.64 -7.17
CA PRO A 191 13.94 24.97 -8.59
C PRO A 191 14.56 26.34 -8.84
N TYR A 192 15.19 26.50 -10.00
CA TYR A 192 15.62 27.80 -10.50
C TYR A 192 14.44 28.59 -11.04
N LYS A 193 14.44 29.92 -10.82
CA LYS A 193 13.39 30.81 -11.22
C LYS A 193 13.80 31.63 -12.44
N GLY A 194 12.82 32.25 -13.13
CA GLY A 194 13.05 33.21 -14.22
C GLY A 194 13.47 32.57 -15.53
N GLY A 195 13.23 31.26 -15.72
CA GLY A 195 13.42 30.62 -17.01
C GLY A 195 12.46 31.13 -18.08
N SER A 196 12.85 31.00 -19.35
CA SER A 196 12.10 31.53 -20.51
C SER A 196 10.74 30.83 -20.73
N GLY A 197 10.52 29.65 -20.16
CA GLY A 197 9.26 28.93 -20.21
C GLY A 197 8.19 29.44 -19.23
N GLY A 198 8.59 30.27 -18.25
CA GLY A 198 7.71 31.06 -17.40
C GLY A 198 7.25 30.39 -16.11
N SER A 199 7.69 29.17 -15.81
CA SER A 199 7.43 28.51 -14.52
C SER A 199 8.59 28.74 -13.56
N ASP A 200 8.30 29.24 -12.35
CA ASP A 200 9.28 29.36 -11.28
C ASP A 200 9.51 28.04 -10.51
N ASP A 201 8.75 27.00 -10.84
CA ASP A 201 8.91 25.68 -10.23
C ASP A 201 8.61 24.57 -11.26
N HIS A 202 9.63 24.21 -12.04
CA HIS A 202 9.57 23.22 -13.12
C HIS A 202 10.02 21.83 -12.67
N ARG A 203 9.75 21.42 -11.43
CA ARG A 203 10.08 20.08 -10.93
C ARG A 203 9.11 19.03 -11.48
N PHE A 204 9.17 18.82 -12.80
CA PHE A 204 8.32 17.91 -13.55
C PHE A 204 9.04 16.59 -13.78
N SER A 205 8.35 15.46 -13.61
CA SER A 205 9.01 14.16 -13.60
C SER A 205 9.10 13.51 -14.99
N SER A 206 7.94 13.24 -15.62
CA SER A 206 7.92 12.44 -16.85
C SER A 206 6.82 12.89 -17.80
N LEU A 207 7.18 13.16 -19.06
CA LEU A 207 6.23 13.44 -20.12
C LEU A 207 6.20 12.28 -21.11
N ILE A 208 5.01 11.72 -21.35
CA ILE A 208 4.78 10.68 -22.36
C ILE A 208 3.90 11.26 -23.45
N GLY A 209 4.47 11.42 -24.65
CA GLY A 209 3.84 12.14 -25.76
C GLY A 209 4.04 13.64 -25.70
N SER A 210 4.78 14.20 -26.67
CA SER A 210 5.21 15.60 -26.68
C SER A 210 4.11 16.58 -27.10
N SER A 211 3.15 16.16 -27.92
CA SER A 211 2.11 17.04 -28.49
C SER A 211 0.84 16.28 -28.85
N ASP A 212 -0.31 16.90 -28.62
CA ASP A 212 -1.63 16.38 -29.05
C ASP A 212 -1.72 16.24 -30.58
N LYS A 213 -0.88 16.95 -31.31
CA LYS A 213 -0.83 16.94 -32.78
C LYS A 213 0.11 15.88 -33.35
N ASN A 214 0.88 15.19 -32.52
CA ASN A 214 1.82 14.17 -32.99
C ASN A 214 1.10 12.84 -33.26
N VAL A 215 0.43 12.75 -34.39
CA VAL A 215 -0.33 11.55 -34.79
C VAL A 215 0.50 10.28 -34.93
N ALA A 216 1.82 10.42 -35.05
CA ALA A 216 2.74 9.27 -35.04
C ALA A 216 2.73 8.50 -33.70
N ASP A 217 2.27 9.15 -32.62
CA ASP A 217 2.13 8.53 -31.29
C ASP A 217 0.83 7.69 -31.14
N THR A 218 -0.08 7.73 -32.12
CA THR A 218 -1.33 6.93 -32.10
C THR A 218 -1.01 5.44 -31.98
N ASP A 219 -1.64 4.75 -31.03
CA ASP A 219 -1.41 3.32 -30.68
C ASP A 219 0.03 2.97 -30.28
N LYS A 220 0.82 3.98 -29.95
CA LYS A 220 2.17 3.86 -29.41
C LYS A 220 2.23 4.40 -27.98
N LEU A 221 3.44 4.57 -27.46
CA LEU A 221 3.69 5.06 -26.11
C LEU A 221 3.11 4.14 -25.03
N ASN A 222 3.14 2.83 -25.28
CA ASN A 222 2.68 1.83 -24.31
C ASN A 222 3.77 1.62 -23.25
N VAL A 223 3.48 1.99 -22.00
CA VAL A 223 4.46 1.99 -20.90
C VAL A 223 3.89 1.34 -19.64
N THR A 224 4.68 0.50 -18.99
CA THR A 224 4.39 -0.03 -17.66
C THR A 224 5.34 0.60 -16.64
N PHE A 225 4.79 1.14 -15.57
CA PHE A 225 5.53 1.52 -14.36
C PHE A 225 5.22 0.50 -13.25
N GLN A 226 6.25 -0.16 -12.70
CA GLN A 226 6.08 -1.07 -11.59
C GLN A 226 7.14 -0.81 -10.50
N PHE A 227 6.71 -0.81 -9.23
CA PHE A 227 7.55 -0.52 -8.06
C PHE A 227 8.35 0.78 -8.16
N CYS A 228 7.83 1.74 -8.91
CA CYS A 228 8.45 3.06 -9.03
C CYS A 228 8.06 3.97 -7.86
N TRP A 229 8.94 4.88 -7.52
CA TRP A 229 8.76 5.84 -6.47
C TRP A 229 8.90 7.28 -6.99
N TRP A 230 7.79 8.01 -7.04
CA TRP A 230 7.84 9.46 -7.16
C TRP A 230 7.93 10.05 -5.76
N ASP A 231 9.15 10.42 -5.40
CA ASP A 231 9.56 10.84 -4.08
C ASP A 231 9.51 12.36 -3.93
N GLU A 232 9.93 12.83 -2.76
CA GLU A 232 9.88 14.23 -2.38
C GLU A 232 10.52 15.14 -3.43
N GLY A 233 9.89 16.30 -3.65
CA GLY A 233 10.27 17.29 -4.64
C GLY A 233 9.61 17.11 -6.02
N CYS A 234 9.07 15.96 -6.37
CA CYS A 234 8.30 15.80 -7.60
C CYS A 234 6.99 16.61 -7.52
N ARG A 235 6.80 17.56 -8.45
CA ARG A 235 5.67 18.46 -8.41
C ARG A 235 4.55 18.08 -9.37
N GLU A 236 4.89 17.73 -10.60
CA GLU A 236 3.93 17.42 -11.67
C GLU A 236 4.47 16.34 -12.59
N ARG A 237 3.61 15.88 -13.53
CA ARG A 237 3.94 14.91 -14.59
C ARG A 237 4.53 13.61 -14.04
N MET A 238 3.75 12.90 -13.23
CA MET A 238 4.18 11.63 -12.61
C MET A 238 3.38 10.40 -13.09
N PRO A 239 3.21 10.11 -14.37
CA PRO A 239 3.53 10.91 -15.56
C PRO A 239 2.40 11.84 -16.06
N ARG A 240 2.70 12.75 -16.98
CA ARG A 240 1.72 13.35 -17.88
C ARG A 240 1.73 12.60 -19.20
N VAL A 241 0.54 12.21 -19.72
CA VAL A 241 0.41 11.27 -20.83
C VAL A 241 -0.42 11.86 -21.98
N ARG A 242 -0.05 11.52 -23.22
CA ARG A 242 -0.84 11.67 -24.43
C ARG A 242 -0.74 10.38 -25.25
N PHE A 243 -1.82 9.96 -25.87
CA PHE A 243 -1.96 8.77 -26.73
C PHE A 243 -1.67 7.40 -26.06
N GLY A 244 -0.75 7.33 -25.09
CA GLY A 244 -0.23 6.08 -24.55
C GLY A 244 -1.23 5.26 -23.73
N LYS A 245 -1.02 3.95 -23.68
CA LYS A 245 -1.59 3.03 -22.68
C LYS A 245 -0.58 2.87 -21.55
N ILE A 246 -0.91 3.40 -20.38
CA ILE A 246 0.01 3.43 -19.24
C ILE A 246 -0.52 2.55 -18.12
N HIS A 247 0.23 1.52 -17.77
CA HIS A 247 -0.06 0.69 -16.62
C HIS A 247 0.84 1.10 -15.44
N ILE A 248 0.24 1.57 -14.36
CA ILE A 248 0.94 1.93 -13.11
C ILE A 248 0.53 0.91 -12.05
N ILE A 249 1.45 0.05 -11.65
CA ILE A 249 1.17 -1.06 -10.75
C ILE A 249 2.17 -1.10 -9.59
N ASN A 250 1.65 -1.23 -8.37
CA ASN A 250 2.46 -1.31 -7.15
C ASN A 250 3.51 -0.19 -7.02
N CYS A 251 3.13 1.04 -7.34
CA CYS A 251 4.00 2.22 -7.26
C CYS A 251 3.74 3.03 -5.98
N LEU A 252 4.60 4.01 -5.72
CA LEU A 252 4.50 4.93 -4.60
C LEU A 252 4.64 6.37 -5.06
N TYR A 253 3.68 7.20 -4.69
CA TYR A 253 3.71 8.65 -4.79
C TYR A 253 3.79 9.24 -3.39
N ASN A 254 4.87 9.97 -3.10
CA ASN A 254 5.05 10.58 -1.79
C ASN A 254 5.83 11.89 -1.93
N SER A 255 5.13 12.95 -2.33
CA SER A 255 5.72 14.28 -2.47
C SER A 255 4.77 15.34 -1.91
N SER A 256 5.21 16.03 -0.89
CA SER A 256 4.44 17.09 -0.21
C SER A 256 4.22 18.33 -1.08
N VAL A 257 5.03 18.50 -2.14
CA VAL A 257 4.94 19.62 -3.09
C VAL A 257 4.17 19.30 -4.36
N ALA A 258 3.60 18.09 -4.45
CA ALA A 258 2.86 17.67 -5.63
C ALA A 258 1.66 18.59 -5.92
N ASN A 259 1.59 19.13 -7.14
CA ASN A 259 0.42 19.82 -7.66
C ASN A 259 -0.57 18.83 -8.29
N TYR A 260 -0.07 17.82 -9.00
CA TYR A 260 -0.78 16.60 -9.37
C TYR A 260 0.22 15.47 -9.64
N CYS A 261 -0.23 14.22 -9.54
CA CYS A 261 0.59 13.08 -9.90
C CYS A 261 0.38 12.69 -11.37
N ILE A 262 -0.74 12.11 -11.72
CA ILE A 262 -1.05 11.59 -13.05
C ILE A 262 -1.83 12.62 -13.82
N GLY A 263 -1.32 13.03 -14.98
CA GLY A 263 -2.00 13.90 -15.92
C GLY A 263 -2.39 13.12 -17.18
N ALA A 264 -3.59 12.55 -17.23
CA ALA A 264 -4.07 11.94 -18.46
C ALA A 264 -4.55 13.02 -19.43
N GLY A 265 -4.05 12.98 -20.64
CA GLY A 265 -4.32 13.96 -21.70
C GLY A 265 -4.82 13.29 -22.98
N HIS A 266 -4.69 13.98 -24.09
CA HIS A 266 -5.28 13.63 -25.37
C HIS A 266 -5.16 12.14 -25.75
N LYS A 267 -6.31 11.44 -25.81
CA LYS A 267 -6.43 10.02 -26.19
C LYS A 267 -5.55 9.07 -25.38
N SER A 268 -5.22 9.40 -24.15
CA SER A 268 -4.47 8.51 -23.28
C SER A 268 -5.38 7.58 -22.49
N SER A 269 -4.86 6.41 -22.12
CA SER A 269 -5.55 5.47 -21.24
C SER A 269 -4.60 4.99 -20.16
N VAL A 270 -4.91 5.32 -18.89
CA VAL A 270 -4.03 5.07 -17.75
C VAL A 270 -4.75 4.15 -16.76
N PHE A 271 -4.21 2.96 -16.54
CA PHE A 271 -4.71 2.05 -15.51
C PHE A 271 -3.76 2.02 -14.33
N VAL A 272 -4.29 2.32 -13.14
CA VAL A 272 -3.52 2.43 -11.90
C VAL A 272 -4.03 1.40 -10.91
N GLU A 273 -3.20 0.45 -10.53
CA GLU A 273 -3.61 -0.58 -9.57
C GLU A 273 -2.62 -0.77 -8.42
N SER A 274 -3.17 -1.10 -7.26
CA SER A 274 -2.42 -1.44 -6.03
C SER A 274 -1.26 -0.49 -5.72
N THR A 275 -1.50 0.82 -5.91
CA THR A 275 -0.52 1.91 -5.83
C THR A 275 -0.83 2.80 -4.63
N SER A 276 0.22 3.26 -3.92
CA SER A 276 0.10 4.16 -2.76
C SER A 276 0.28 5.62 -3.14
N PHE A 277 -0.65 6.47 -2.69
CA PHE A 277 -0.57 7.93 -2.73
C PHE A 277 -0.53 8.45 -1.29
N VAL A 278 0.58 9.10 -0.93
CA VAL A 278 0.85 9.52 0.44
C VAL A 278 1.26 10.98 0.45
N ASN A 279 0.64 11.79 1.31
CA ASN A 279 0.93 13.23 1.46
C ASN A 279 0.71 14.06 0.18
N ILE A 280 -0.21 13.66 -0.68
CA ILE A 280 -0.56 14.41 -1.89
C ILE A 280 -1.69 15.40 -1.58
N ASN A 281 -1.33 16.57 -1.07
CA ASN A 281 -2.26 17.59 -0.57
C ASN A 281 -2.49 18.71 -1.59
N SER A 282 -3.10 18.40 -2.71
CA SER A 282 -3.40 19.34 -3.78
C SER A 282 -4.87 19.31 -4.19
N LYS A 283 -5.40 20.43 -4.68
CA LYS A 283 -6.75 20.48 -5.26
C LYS A 283 -6.89 19.59 -6.50
N LYS A 284 -5.83 19.43 -7.29
CA LYS A 284 -5.80 18.55 -8.45
C LYS A 284 -5.64 17.08 -8.04
N GLY A 285 -4.92 16.82 -6.94
CA GLY A 285 -4.77 15.52 -6.32
C GLY A 285 -3.97 14.48 -7.12
N PRO A 286 -4.19 13.21 -6.88
CA PRO A 286 -3.53 12.13 -7.62
C PRO A 286 -3.76 12.19 -9.12
N PHE A 287 -4.96 12.54 -9.55
CA PHE A 287 -5.33 12.62 -10.96
C PHE A 287 -5.75 14.03 -11.37
N ALA A 288 -5.22 14.51 -12.50
CA ALA A 288 -5.66 15.72 -13.15
C ALA A 288 -5.94 15.44 -14.64
N PRO A 289 -7.16 15.69 -15.13
CA PRO A 289 -7.42 15.67 -16.58
C PRO A 289 -6.55 16.75 -17.25
N ALA A 290 -5.91 16.38 -18.35
CA ALA A 290 -4.93 17.23 -19.04
C ALA A 290 -5.15 17.27 -20.56
N GLY A 291 -6.34 16.96 -21.05
CA GLY A 291 -6.71 16.94 -22.45
C GLY A 291 -8.15 16.53 -22.67
N GLU A 292 -8.42 15.99 -23.85
CA GLU A 292 -9.71 15.46 -24.26
C GLU A 292 -9.59 13.97 -24.59
N MET A 293 -10.69 13.20 -24.39
CA MET A 293 -10.76 11.76 -24.64
C MET A 293 -9.73 10.95 -23.81
N GLU A 294 -9.41 11.42 -22.64
CA GLU A 294 -8.55 10.74 -21.68
C GLU A 294 -9.34 9.70 -20.88
N GLU A 295 -8.68 8.61 -20.56
CA GLU A 295 -9.16 7.58 -19.64
C GLU A 295 -8.17 7.42 -18.48
N CYS A 296 -8.67 7.31 -17.27
CA CYS A 296 -7.88 6.96 -16.09
C CYS A 296 -8.75 6.22 -15.08
N ASP A 297 -8.29 5.07 -14.63
CA ASP A 297 -8.99 4.28 -13.61
C ASP A 297 -8.04 3.83 -12.50
N PHE A 298 -8.58 3.79 -11.27
CA PHE A 298 -7.85 3.41 -10.07
C PHE A 298 -8.48 2.15 -9.46
N GLU A 299 -7.70 1.09 -9.34
CA GLU A 299 -8.14 -0.15 -8.70
C GLU A 299 -7.24 -0.50 -7.51
N ASN A 300 -7.85 -0.83 -6.36
CA ASN A 300 -7.17 -1.26 -5.14
C ASN A 300 -6.03 -0.32 -4.65
N CYS A 301 -6.13 0.98 -4.93
CA CYS A 301 -5.15 1.98 -4.55
C CYS A 301 -5.34 2.46 -3.10
N SER A 302 -4.26 2.90 -2.46
CA SER A 302 -4.27 3.46 -1.11
C SER A 302 -4.03 4.98 -1.15
N PHE A 303 -4.92 5.75 -0.54
CA PHE A 303 -4.83 7.21 -0.45
C PHE A 303 -4.74 7.62 1.02
N ARG A 304 -3.55 8.05 1.48
CA ARG A 304 -3.29 8.43 2.86
C ARG A 304 -2.78 9.85 2.96
N ASN A 305 -3.44 10.68 3.79
CA ASN A 305 -3.16 12.11 3.85
C ASN A 305 -3.10 12.73 2.43
N THR A 306 -4.13 12.43 1.63
CA THR A 306 -4.19 12.74 0.20
C THR A 306 -5.55 13.36 -0.11
N SER A 307 -5.58 14.41 -0.90
CA SER A 307 -6.79 15.14 -1.28
C SER A 307 -6.88 15.33 -2.79
N GLY A 308 -8.02 15.81 -3.29
CA GLY A 308 -8.29 16.03 -4.70
C GLY A 308 -8.91 14.81 -5.39
N ASN A 309 -8.70 14.67 -6.71
CA ASN A 309 -9.33 13.60 -7.49
C ASN A 309 -8.60 12.26 -7.30
N THR A 310 -9.29 11.30 -6.68
CA THR A 310 -8.83 9.92 -6.41
C THR A 310 -9.58 8.85 -7.19
N THR A 311 -10.51 9.24 -8.07
CA THR A 311 -11.39 8.30 -8.79
C THR A 311 -11.11 8.23 -10.29
N GLY A 312 -10.35 9.17 -10.84
CA GLY A 312 -10.08 9.22 -12.27
C GLY A 312 -11.34 9.51 -13.11
N THR A 313 -11.44 8.90 -14.27
CA THR A 313 -12.60 8.94 -15.17
C THR A 313 -13.47 7.67 -15.05
N GLY A 314 -13.01 6.65 -14.35
CA GLY A 314 -13.68 5.38 -14.14
C GLY A 314 -13.60 4.42 -15.35
N ALA A 315 -12.67 4.66 -16.27
CA ALA A 315 -12.39 3.79 -17.40
C ALA A 315 -10.90 3.79 -17.73
N ALA A 316 -10.37 2.67 -18.17
CA ALA A 316 -9.03 2.51 -18.73
C ALA A 316 -8.92 1.23 -19.56
N PHE A 317 -7.83 1.11 -20.31
CA PHE A 317 -7.51 -0.14 -21.00
C PHE A 317 -7.26 -1.29 -19.99
N ILE A 318 -7.37 -2.52 -20.47
CA ILE A 318 -7.18 -3.73 -19.65
C ILE A 318 -5.78 -4.29 -19.92
N PRO A 319 -4.83 -4.21 -18.97
CA PRO A 319 -3.45 -4.68 -19.17
C PRO A 319 -3.33 -6.17 -19.53
N SER A 320 -4.20 -7.02 -18.97
CA SER A 320 -4.20 -8.47 -19.24
C SER A 320 -4.50 -8.87 -20.69
N ALA A 321 -4.95 -7.92 -21.51
CA ALA A 321 -5.07 -8.12 -22.95
C ALA A 321 -3.71 -8.09 -23.68
N PHE A 322 -2.64 -7.61 -23.02
CA PHE A 322 -1.32 -7.44 -23.61
C PHE A 322 -0.26 -8.33 -22.97
N TYR A 323 -0.31 -8.49 -21.64
CA TYR A 323 0.63 -9.31 -20.87
C TYR A 323 0.03 -9.71 -19.51
N GLU A 324 0.59 -10.74 -18.91
CA GLU A 324 0.21 -11.14 -17.56
C GLU A 324 1.13 -10.47 -16.53
N LEU A 325 0.55 -9.64 -15.65
CA LEU A 325 1.24 -9.02 -14.53
C LEU A 325 0.23 -8.85 -13.40
N LYS A 326 0.52 -9.43 -12.23
CA LYS A 326 -0.39 -9.40 -11.08
C LYS A 326 0.15 -8.48 -9.99
N PRO A 327 -0.70 -7.63 -9.40
CA PRO A 327 -0.28 -6.79 -8.27
C PRO A 327 -0.03 -7.64 -7.02
N ILE A 328 0.80 -7.11 -6.15
CA ILE A 328 0.90 -7.54 -4.75
C ILE A 328 0.14 -6.56 -3.85
N ASP A 329 0.01 -6.91 -2.58
CA ASP A 329 -0.58 -6.02 -1.58
C ASP A 329 0.07 -4.62 -1.61
N VAL A 330 -0.74 -3.57 -1.56
CA VAL A 330 -0.31 -2.18 -1.74
C VAL A 330 0.68 -1.71 -0.67
N LEU A 331 0.50 -2.12 0.60
CA LEU A 331 1.40 -1.73 1.68
C LEU A 331 2.71 -2.54 1.64
N ALA A 332 2.63 -3.79 1.20
CA ALA A 332 3.81 -4.61 0.96
C ALA A 332 4.67 -4.04 -0.18
N ALA A 333 4.04 -3.56 -1.25
CA ALA A 333 4.74 -2.87 -2.34
C ALA A 333 5.42 -1.59 -1.85
N GLU A 334 4.71 -0.78 -1.06
CA GLU A 334 5.27 0.46 -0.49
C GLU A 334 6.50 0.18 0.38
N ASN A 335 6.45 -0.82 1.25
CA ASN A 335 7.59 -1.19 2.09
C ASN A 335 8.78 -1.69 1.27
N ALA A 336 8.53 -2.49 0.22
CA ALA A 336 9.57 -2.96 -0.68
C ALA A 336 10.23 -1.81 -1.45
N ILE A 337 9.44 -0.86 -1.94
CA ILE A 337 9.92 0.34 -2.66
C ILE A 337 10.84 1.20 -1.78
N LYS A 338 10.48 1.37 -0.51
CA LYS A 338 11.22 2.20 0.45
C LYS A 338 12.47 1.54 1.03
N ASP A 339 12.71 0.27 0.76
CA ASP A 339 13.87 -0.42 1.29
C ASP A 339 15.17 0.26 0.81
N ALA A 340 16.00 0.68 1.74
CA ALA A 340 17.23 1.44 1.45
C ALA A 340 18.32 0.61 0.74
N GLN A 341 18.23 -0.72 0.80
CA GLN A 341 19.27 -1.62 0.28
C GLN A 341 18.87 -2.30 -1.03
N CYS A 342 17.57 -2.46 -1.27
CA CYS A 342 17.08 -3.19 -2.44
C CYS A 342 15.78 -2.62 -3.02
N GLY A 343 15.33 -1.47 -2.55
CA GLY A 343 14.13 -0.79 -3.05
C GLY A 343 14.38 0.02 -4.32
N ALA A 344 13.47 0.95 -4.60
CA ALA A 344 13.53 1.77 -5.80
C ALA A 344 14.77 2.69 -5.83
N GLY A 345 15.35 2.82 -7.02
CA GLY A 345 16.58 3.57 -7.28
C GLY A 345 17.76 2.67 -7.62
N ALA A 346 18.95 3.23 -7.72
CA ALA A 346 20.19 2.51 -8.10
C ALA A 346 20.73 1.69 -6.91
N THR A 347 19.99 0.67 -6.50
CA THR A 347 20.23 -0.14 -5.29
C THR A 347 20.76 -1.54 -5.57
N LEU A 348 20.85 -1.95 -6.85
CA LEU A 348 21.29 -3.30 -7.22
C LEU A 348 22.75 -3.55 -6.86
N LYS A 349 23.01 -4.74 -6.37
CA LYS A 349 24.39 -5.27 -6.25
C LYS A 349 24.81 -5.83 -7.60
N VAL A 350 25.76 -5.17 -8.21
CA VAL A 350 26.29 -5.50 -9.55
C VAL A 350 27.76 -5.80 -9.45
N SER A 351 28.22 -6.81 -10.18
CA SER A 351 29.65 -7.11 -10.35
C SER A 351 30.01 -7.09 -11.83
N GLU A 352 31.14 -6.47 -12.14
CA GLU A 352 31.68 -6.38 -13.50
C GLU A 352 31.83 -7.77 -14.12
N GLY A 353 31.33 -7.95 -15.32
CA GLY A 353 31.37 -9.24 -16.06
C GLY A 353 30.38 -10.29 -15.56
N LYS A 354 29.77 -10.10 -14.37
CA LYS A 354 28.80 -11.04 -13.80
C LYS A 354 27.34 -10.51 -13.82
N GLY A 355 27.15 -9.23 -14.12
CA GLY A 355 25.84 -8.57 -14.07
C GLY A 355 25.30 -8.42 -12.65
N VAL A 356 23.98 -8.48 -12.52
CA VAL A 356 23.31 -8.41 -11.22
C VAL A 356 23.53 -9.72 -10.47
N ILE A 357 24.14 -9.64 -9.29
CA ILE A 357 24.52 -10.80 -8.46
C ILE A 357 23.38 -11.28 -7.57
N THR A 358 22.20 -11.51 -8.14
CA THR A 358 21.02 -11.96 -7.39
C THR A 358 21.18 -13.36 -6.80
N LYS A 359 22.03 -14.22 -7.37
CA LYS A 359 22.26 -15.58 -6.87
C LYS A 359 23.21 -15.63 -5.66
N GLU A 360 24.21 -14.75 -5.60
CA GLU A 360 25.17 -14.70 -4.50
C GLU A 360 24.82 -13.64 -3.44
N GLY A 361 24.09 -12.61 -3.84
CA GLY A 361 23.63 -11.52 -2.99
C GLY A 361 22.12 -11.45 -2.85
N SER A 362 21.47 -12.62 -2.75
CA SER A 362 20.02 -12.70 -2.67
C SER A 362 19.49 -11.87 -1.50
N HIS A 363 18.67 -10.87 -1.81
CA HIS A 363 17.87 -10.09 -0.87
C HIS A 363 16.63 -10.86 -0.40
N ASN A 364 16.46 -12.09 -0.81
CA ASN A 364 15.25 -12.85 -0.62
C ASN A 364 15.05 -13.22 0.86
N THR A 365 14.22 -12.44 1.54
CA THR A 365 13.72 -12.71 2.88
C THR A 365 12.35 -13.39 2.86
N TYR A 366 11.82 -13.74 1.69
CA TYR A 366 10.45 -14.27 1.57
C TYR A 366 10.33 -15.70 2.08
N LEU A 367 9.12 -16.01 2.52
CA LEU A 367 8.78 -17.30 3.07
C LEU A 367 8.11 -18.19 2.04
N LYS A 368 8.31 -19.47 2.20
CA LYS A 368 7.55 -20.54 1.56
C LYS A 368 6.34 -20.91 2.42
N GLU A 369 6.52 -20.89 3.75
CA GLU A 369 5.50 -21.32 4.68
C GLU A 369 5.71 -20.68 6.06
N ILE A 370 4.61 -20.42 6.77
CA ILE A 370 4.56 -20.18 8.21
C ILE A 370 3.68 -21.26 8.82
N VAL A 371 4.11 -21.87 9.94
CA VAL A 371 3.35 -22.88 10.65
C VAL A 371 3.22 -22.47 12.11
N LEU A 372 2.00 -22.38 12.60
CA LEU A 372 1.66 -22.15 14.01
C LEU A 372 1.00 -23.40 14.59
N ASP A 373 1.64 -24.05 15.54
CA ASP A 373 1.17 -25.29 16.17
C ASP A 373 0.68 -26.36 15.18
N GLY A 374 1.44 -26.57 14.10
CA GLY A 374 1.13 -27.52 13.04
C GLY A 374 0.14 -27.02 11.98
N ASN A 375 -0.40 -25.80 12.13
CA ASN A 375 -1.33 -25.22 11.17
C ASN A 375 -0.60 -24.25 10.24
N LYS A 376 -0.74 -24.48 8.93
CA LYS A 376 -0.12 -23.64 7.90
C LYS A 376 -0.86 -22.32 7.75
N ILE A 377 -0.11 -21.23 7.77
CA ILE A 377 -0.61 -19.89 7.47
C ILE A 377 -0.20 -19.58 6.03
N PRO A 378 -1.16 -19.28 5.13
CA PRO A 378 -0.85 -18.89 3.76
C PRO A 378 0.05 -17.66 3.72
N VAL A 379 1.17 -17.76 3.03
CA VAL A 379 2.13 -16.67 2.88
C VAL A 379 2.05 -16.05 1.50
N SER A 380 2.32 -14.75 1.42
CA SER A 380 2.42 -14.00 0.17
C SER A 380 3.73 -13.23 0.15
N ARG A 381 4.36 -13.12 -1.01
CA ARG A 381 5.57 -12.31 -1.17
C ARG A 381 5.28 -10.86 -0.86
N GLY A 382 6.20 -10.20 -0.17
CA GLY A 382 6.08 -8.80 0.21
C GLY A 382 5.10 -8.52 1.35
N LYS A 383 4.46 -9.55 1.92
CA LYS A 383 3.61 -9.45 3.10
C LYS A 383 4.38 -9.96 4.31
N PHE A 384 4.54 -9.09 5.32
CA PHE A 384 5.32 -9.36 6.53
C PHE A 384 4.44 -9.47 7.79
N GLY A 385 3.17 -9.10 7.69
CA GLY A 385 2.17 -9.22 8.77
C GLY A 385 1.01 -10.13 8.37
N TYR A 386 0.68 -11.08 9.24
CA TYR A 386 -0.39 -12.05 9.06
C TYR A 386 -1.35 -12.00 10.24
N GLN A 387 -2.60 -12.40 10.02
CA GLN A 387 -3.60 -12.51 11.08
C GLN A 387 -4.15 -13.92 11.12
N VAL A 388 -4.27 -14.48 12.32
CA VAL A 388 -4.88 -15.78 12.56
C VAL A 388 -5.90 -15.66 13.68
N LYS A 389 -7.10 -16.18 13.45
CA LYS A 389 -8.14 -16.28 14.47
C LYS A 389 -8.16 -17.68 15.03
N VAL A 390 -8.03 -17.79 16.33
CA VAL A 390 -7.94 -19.08 17.04
C VAL A 390 -9.05 -19.21 18.10
N PRO A 391 -9.44 -20.44 18.50
CA PRO A 391 -10.40 -20.65 19.59
C PRO A 391 -9.93 -20.03 20.92
N PHE A 392 -10.87 -19.73 21.82
CA PHE A 392 -10.59 -19.05 23.10
C PHE A 392 -9.69 -19.84 24.06
N ASP A 393 -9.74 -21.15 23.99
CA ASP A 393 -8.91 -22.04 24.79
C ASP A 393 -7.54 -22.35 24.15
N TYR A 394 -7.23 -21.67 23.03
CA TYR A 394 -6.00 -21.90 22.29
C TYR A 394 -4.82 -21.23 22.99
N LYS A 395 -3.73 -21.96 23.07
CA LYS A 395 -2.44 -21.44 23.53
C LYS A 395 -1.43 -21.66 22.44
N ALA A 396 -0.83 -20.58 21.96
CA ALA A 396 0.27 -20.67 20.99
C ALA A 396 1.50 -21.25 21.71
N SER A 397 2.13 -22.25 21.13
CA SER A 397 3.29 -22.92 21.73
C SER A 397 4.45 -23.09 20.78
N ASN A 398 4.19 -23.20 19.48
CA ASN A 398 5.22 -23.47 18.50
C ASN A 398 4.98 -22.69 17.21
N LEU A 399 5.96 -21.85 16.87
CA LEU A 399 5.99 -21.11 15.62
C LEU A 399 7.20 -21.55 14.80
N SER A 400 7.00 -21.92 13.55
CA SER A 400 8.06 -22.22 12.62
C SER A 400 7.76 -21.62 11.24
N ALA A 401 8.78 -21.44 10.43
CA ALA A 401 8.64 -20.95 9.07
C ALA A 401 9.69 -21.58 8.16
N GLU A 402 9.41 -21.64 6.87
CA GLU A 402 10.34 -22.07 5.83
C GLU A 402 10.60 -20.91 4.87
N VAL A 403 11.87 -20.62 4.61
CA VAL A 403 12.29 -19.57 3.67
C VAL A 403 12.20 -20.06 2.23
N LEU A 404 11.93 -19.11 1.32
CA LEU A 404 11.91 -19.41 -0.11
C LEU A 404 13.33 -19.60 -0.67
N ASP A 405 14.29 -18.78 -0.22
CA ASP A 405 15.72 -18.97 -0.52
C ASP A 405 16.38 -19.76 0.61
N THR A 406 16.77 -20.99 0.35
CA THR A 406 17.36 -21.90 1.36
C THR A 406 18.65 -21.38 2.00
N ARG A 407 19.27 -20.32 1.43
CA ARG A 407 20.45 -19.65 2.01
C ARG A 407 20.09 -18.59 3.04
N ALA A 408 18.84 -18.15 3.10
CA ALA A 408 18.35 -17.24 4.15
C ALA A 408 18.22 -18.00 5.47
N LYS A 409 18.33 -17.26 6.58
CA LYS A 409 18.25 -17.81 7.94
C LYS A 409 17.08 -17.22 8.69
N ILE A 410 16.41 -18.04 9.48
CA ILE A 410 15.35 -17.59 10.39
C ILE A 410 15.87 -17.63 11.82
N SER A 411 15.58 -16.59 12.60
CA SER A 411 15.99 -16.44 14.00
C SER A 411 14.96 -15.66 14.80
N ASP A 412 15.22 -15.50 16.09
CA ASP A 412 14.50 -14.61 17.00
C ASP A 412 12.98 -14.90 17.05
N TYR A 413 12.62 -16.19 17.12
CA TYR A 413 11.23 -16.59 17.27
C TYR A 413 10.68 -16.13 18.63
N VAL A 414 9.55 -15.46 18.59
CA VAL A 414 8.76 -15.07 19.76
C VAL A 414 7.37 -15.66 19.62
N VAL A 415 6.90 -16.35 20.64
CA VAL A 415 5.52 -16.81 20.74
C VAL A 415 4.87 -16.10 21.92
N PRO A 416 3.71 -15.48 21.76
CA PRO A 416 3.08 -14.72 22.84
C PRO A 416 2.62 -15.68 23.96
N SER A 417 2.79 -15.26 25.22
CA SER A 417 2.33 -16.00 26.39
C SER A 417 0.81 -15.96 26.58
N HIS A 418 0.16 -14.98 25.96
CA HIS A 418 -1.28 -14.76 26.02
C HIS A 418 -1.84 -14.50 24.62
N ILE A 419 -3.09 -14.85 24.40
CA ILE A 419 -3.83 -14.53 23.19
C ILE A 419 -5.01 -13.63 23.61
N PRO A 420 -5.13 -12.50 22.92
CA PRO A 420 -4.40 -12.04 21.75
C PRO A 420 -2.96 -11.69 22.03
N GLY A 421 -2.16 -11.88 20.99
CA GLY A 421 -0.75 -11.59 21.06
C GLY A 421 -0.10 -11.69 19.70
N ILE A 422 1.13 -11.24 19.62
CA ILE A 422 1.89 -11.25 18.37
C ILE A 422 2.99 -12.29 18.47
N ALA A 423 2.93 -13.30 17.60
CA ALA A 423 4.07 -14.16 17.33
C ALA A 423 4.94 -13.52 16.27
N SER A 424 6.26 -13.59 16.41
CA SER A 424 7.17 -12.96 15.45
C SER A 424 8.48 -13.73 15.28
N PHE A 425 9.16 -13.46 14.18
CA PHE A 425 10.50 -13.95 13.90
C PHE A 425 11.21 -13.05 12.88
N LYS A 426 12.50 -13.24 12.77
CA LYS A 426 13.36 -12.50 11.86
C LYS A 426 13.89 -13.41 10.76
N VAL A 427 13.88 -12.94 9.52
CA VAL A 427 14.53 -13.57 8.39
C VAL A 427 15.70 -12.73 7.96
N THR A 428 16.88 -13.36 7.87
CA THR A 428 18.09 -12.72 7.33
C THR A 428 18.40 -13.36 5.99
N ALA A 429 18.34 -12.60 4.92
CA ALA A 429 18.70 -13.03 3.57
C ALA A 429 20.20 -13.36 3.48
N PHE A 430 20.59 -14.05 2.42
CA PHE A 430 21.98 -14.45 2.21
C PHE A 430 22.94 -13.25 2.13
N ASN A 431 22.48 -12.12 1.60
CA ASN A 431 23.26 -10.87 1.54
C ASN A 431 23.30 -10.09 2.86
N GLY A 432 22.60 -10.53 3.90
CA GLY A 432 22.50 -9.87 5.20
C GLY A 432 21.28 -8.94 5.38
N ASP A 433 20.43 -8.79 4.38
CA ASP A 433 19.17 -8.03 4.51
C ASP A 433 18.25 -8.71 5.51
N VAL A 434 17.48 -7.92 6.24
CA VAL A 434 16.64 -8.40 7.34
C VAL A 434 15.19 -8.02 7.08
N ALA A 435 14.29 -8.98 7.29
CA ALA A 435 12.86 -8.75 7.39
C ALA A 435 12.32 -9.32 8.71
N TYR A 436 11.37 -8.61 9.32
CA TYR A 436 10.64 -9.06 10.49
C TYR A 436 9.24 -9.48 10.09
N TYR A 437 8.87 -10.69 10.49
CA TYR A 437 7.55 -11.25 10.26
C TYR A 437 6.76 -11.27 11.55
N ALA A 438 5.48 -10.92 11.47
CA ALA A 438 4.57 -10.93 12.59
C ALA A 438 3.29 -11.70 12.25
N VAL A 439 2.80 -12.48 13.20
CA VAL A 439 1.50 -13.15 13.14
C VAL A 439 0.66 -12.64 14.31
N ASP A 440 -0.33 -11.84 14.01
CA ASP A 440 -1.31 -11.33 14.98
C ASP A 440 -2.32 -12.44 15.26
N ILE A 441 -2.23 -13.04 16.43
CA ILE A 441 -3.07 -14.16 16.86
C ILE A 441 -4.21 -13.61 17.69
N THR A 442 -5.44 -13.78 17.22
CA THR A 442 -6.62 -13.21 17.83
C THR A 442 -7.75 -14.26 17.93
N HIS A 443 -8.81 -13.91 18.63
CA HIS A 443 -10.01 -14.75 18.69
C HIS A 443 -11.05 -14.32 17.66
N PRO A 444 -11.87 -15.23 17.11
CA PRO A 444 -12.99 -14.88 16.26
C PRO A 444 -13.94 -13.92 16.99
N SER A 445 -14.47 -12.94 16.34
CA SER A 445 -15.45 -11.97 16.84
C SER A 445 -14.93 -10.93 17.85
N TYR A 446 -13.74 -11.11 18.41
CA TYR A 446 -13.22 -10.25 19.49
C TYR A 446 -11.87 -9.59 19.17
N ALA A 447 -11.32 -9.85 18.02
CA ALA A 447 -10.00 -9.35 17.61
C ALA A 447 -9.86 -7.82 17.69
N THR A 448 -10.93 -7.09 17.41
CA THR A 448 -10.91 -5.62 17.42
C THR A 448 -10.99 -5.06 18.84
N ILE A 449 -11.74 -5.70 19.74
CA ILE A 449 -11.79 -5.30 21.16
C ILE A 449 -10.40 -5.38 21.76
N GLN A 450 -9.73 -6.48 21.53
CA GLN A 450 -8.47 -6.78 22.17
C GLN A 450 -7.29 -5.93 21.66
N LYS A 451 -7.33 -5.42 20.43
CA LYS A 451 -6.32 -4.46 19.93
C LYS A 451 -6.37 -3.09 20.59
N THR A 452 -7.48 -2.75 21.23
CA THR A 452 -7.71 -1.43 21.83
C THR A 452 -7.74 -1.46 23.35
N TRP A 453 -7.40 -2.58 23.99
CA TRP A 453 -7.70 -2.87 25.38
C TRP A 453 -6.83 -2.23 26.44
N GLN A 454 -5.89 -1.41 26.13
CA GLN A 454 -5.38 -0.52 27.18
C GLN A 454 -6.42 0.53 27.61
N THR A 455 -7.28 0.96 26.67
CA THR A 455 -8.51 1.73 26.96
C THR A 455 -9.51 1.58 25.81
N SER A 456 -10.52 0.75 25.98
CA SER A 456 -11.63 0.65 25.02
C SER A 456 -12.86 1.35 25.60
N THR A 457 -13.44 2.23 24.80
CA THR A 457 -14.69 2.89 25.14
C THR A 457 -15.74 2.61 24.07
N PHE A 458 -16.81 1.92 24.43
CA PHE A 458 -18.02 1.92 23.64
C PHE A 458 -18.69 3.28 23.81
N ASN A 459 -18.86 4.01 22.73
CA ASN A 459 -19.54 5.28 22.71
C ASN A 459 -20.88 5.12 21.99
N ALA A 460 -21.98 5.29 22.73
CA ALA A 460 -23.32 5.14 22.19
C ALA A 460 -23.60 6.12 21.04
N ASN A 461 -22.95 7.27 21.00
CA ASN A 461 -23.07 8.23 19.90
C ASN A 461 -22.56 7.62 18.57
N ILE A 462 -21.39 6.97 18.60
CA ILE A 462 -20.81 6.29 17.42
C ILE A 462 -21.72 5.14 17.00
N PHE A 463 -22.17 4.34 17.96
CA PHE A 463 -23.06 3.22 17.70
C PHE A 463 -24.40 3.67 17.10
N VAL A 464 -25.02 4.71 17.64
CA VAL A 464 -26.28 5.26 17.11
C VAL A 464 -26.10 5.78 15.69
N ALA A 465 -25.00 6.50 15.40
CA ALA A 465 -24.70 6.97 14.05
C ALA A 465 -24.53 5.80 13.06
N ALA A 466 -23.78 4.77 13.44
CA ALA A 466 -23.49 3.62 12.61
C ALA A 466 -24.71 2.72 12.33
N THR A 467 -25.67 2.67 13.26
CA THR A 467 -26.90 1.84 13.12
C THR A 467 -28.07 2.55 12.45
N MET A 468 -28.01 3.86 12.30
CA MET A 468 -29.12 4.64 11.70
C MET A 468 -29.47 4.24 10.27
N ASP A 469 -28.52 3.76 9.51
CA ASP A 469 -28.69 3.34 8.11
C ASP A 469 -29.05 1.85 7.95
N LYS A 470 -29.29 1.14 9.05
CA LYS A 470 -29.66 -0.28 9.01
C LYS A 470 -31.18 -0.47 8.94
N ASP A 471 -31.61 -1.33 8.04
CA ASP A 471 -33.06 -1.60 7.77
C ASP A 471 -33.87 -2.09 8.97
N ASN A 472 -33.21 -2.46 10.07
CA ASN A 472 -33.89 -2.99 11.26
C ASN A 472 -34.26 -1.91 12.27
N TRP A 473 -33.84 -0.67 12.07
CA TRP A 473 -34.11 0.41 13.02
C TRP A 473 -35.01 1.46 12.37
N THR A 474 -36.16 1.69 12.97
CA THR A 474 -37.13 2.65 12.50
C THR A 474 -37.43 3.67 13.60
N VAL A 475 -37.87 4.87 13.20
CA VAL A 475 -38.44 5.84 14.13
C VAL A 475 -39.96 5.71 14.05
N PRO A 476 -40.62 5.11 15.05
CA PRO A 476 -42.06 5.04 15.04
C PRO A 476 -42.69 6.44 15.05
N GLU A 477 -43.88 6.57 14.46
CA GLU A 477 -44.61 7.83 14.42
C GLU A 477 -44.79 8.44 15.82
N GLY A 478 -44.49 9.72 15.95
CA GLY A 478 -44.56 10.45 17.23
C GLY A 478 -43.46 10.13 18.24
N LYS A 479 -42.44 9.32 17.88
CA LYS A 479 -41.30 9.00 18.75
C LYS A 479 -40.07 9.83 18.39
N LYS A 480 -39.20 10.04 19.41
CA LYS A 480 -37.94 10.77 19.26
C LYS A 480 -36.71 9.84 19.14
N TYR A 481 -36.91 8.54 19.08
CA TYR A 481 -35.87 7.52 19.10
C TYR A 481 -36.20 6.37 18.14
N PHE A 482 -35.18 5.69 17.69
CA PHE A 482 -35.28 4.49 16.87
C PHE A 482 -35.61 3.27 17.77
N GLU A 483 -36.44 2.37 17.25
CA GLU A 483 -36.75 1.09 17.90
C GLU A 483 -36.34 -0.04 16.97
N ASN A 484 -35.68 -1.09 17.50
CA ASN A 484 -35.42 -2.31 16.76
C ASN A 484 -36.71 -3.14 16.70
N THR A 485 -37.15 -3.47 15.50
CA THR A 485 -38.40 -4.21 15.27
C THR A 485 -38.18 -5.72 15.05
N LYS A 486 -36.93 -6.20 14.96
CA LYS A 486 -36.62 -7.61 14.81
C LYS A 486 -36.49 -8.31 16.17
N GLU A 487 -37.13 -9.47 16.30
CA GLU A 487 -37.01 -10.37 17.42
C GLU A 487 -36.24 -11.65 17.01
N ILE A 488 -35.34 -12.10 17.86
CA ILE A 488 -34.67 -13.39 17.74
C ILE A 488 -34.97 -14.16 19.03
N ASN A 489 -35.69 -15.29 18.93
CA ASN A 489 -36.10 -16.11 20.07
C ASN A 489 -36.85 -15.36 21.16
N GLY A 490 -37.71 -14.39 20.78
CA GLY A 490 -38.49 -13.59 21.71
C GLY A 490 -37.72 -12.43 22.39
N GLU A 491 -36.48 -12.18 22.00
CA GLU A 491 -35.64 -11.09 22.46
C GLU A 491 -35.13 -10.25 21.28
N LEU A 492 -35.09 -8.93 21.50
CA LEU A 492 -34.43 -8.03 20.58
C LEU A 492 -32.93 -8.08 20.82
N CYS A 493 -32.21 -8.49 19.79
CA CYS A 493 -30.76 -8.55 19.78
C CYS A 493 -30.20 -7.59 18.75
N ILE A 494 -29.12 -6.88 19.08
CA ILE A 494 -28.32 -6.15 18.11
C ILE A 494 -27.17 -7.00 17.55
N ASN A 495 -27.39 -8.30 17.50
CA ASN A 495 -26.54 -9.26 16.80
C ASN A 495 -26.67 -9.00 15.29
N GLY A 496 -25.60 -8.66 14.62
CA GLY A 496 -25.58 -8.31 13.19
C GLY A 496 -25.26 -6.84 12.92
N VAL A 497 -25.13 -6.02 13.96
CA VAL A 497 -24.39 -4.76 13.84
C VAL A 497 -22.91 -5.13 13.71
N PRO A 498 -22.15 -4.52 12.78
CA PRO A 498 -20.73 -4.79 12.62
C PRO A 498 -19.96 -4.69 13.94
N PHE A 499 -19.01 -5.58 14.12
CA PHE A 499 -18.24 -5.69 15.36
C PHE A 499 -17.54 -4.37 15.75
N GLU A 500 -17.02 -3.65 14.77
CA GLU A 500 -16.35 -2.35 14.93
C GLU A 500 -17.29 -1.29 15.52
N GLU A 501 -18.57 -1.33 15.17
CA GLU A 501 -19.58 -0.38 15.62
C GLU A 501 -19.99 -0.65 17.07
N THR A 502 -20.13 -1.92 17.45
CA THR A 502 -20.52 -2.33 18.80
C THR A 502 -19.36 -2.52 19.75
N ARG A 503 -18.15 -2.51 19.27
CA ARG A 503 -16.96 -2.91 20.05
C ARG A 503 -17.05 -4.33 20.62
N GLY A 504 -17.81 -5.20 19.94
CA GLY A 504 -18.05 -6.57 20.36
C GLY A 504 -19.04 -6.73 21.52
N LEU A 505 -19.67 -5.66 21.94
CA LEU A 505 -20.73 -5.74 22.95
C LEU A 505 -21.92 -6.52 22.42
N HIS A 506 -22.49 -7.35 23.25
CA HIS A 506 -23.72 -8.04 23.00
C HIS A 506 -24.82 -7.48 23.89
N ILE A 507 -25.84 -6.87 23.28
CA ILE A 507 -26.98 -6.32 24.03
C ILE A 507 -28.21 -7.13 23.66
N SER A 508 -28.83 -7.75 24.65
CA SER A 508 -30.11 -8.45 24.52
C SER A 508 -31.21 -7.72 25.28
N ALA A 509 -32.40 -7.73 24.71
CA ALA A 509 -33.56 -7.12 25.34
C ALA A 509 -34.85 -7.78 24.84
N PRO A 510 -35.92 -7.85 25.68
CA PRO A 510 -37.25 -8.21 25.19
C PRO A 510 -37.74 -7.21 24.13
N ALA A 511 -38.72 -7.62 23.36
CA ALA A 511 -39.34 -6.79 22.33
C ALA A 511 -39.65 -5.37 22.83
N ASN A 512 -39.30 -4.37 22.02
CA ASN A 512 -39.51 -2.94 22.29
C ASN A 512 -38.87 -2.41 23.58
N LYS A 513 -37.86 -3.09 24.15
CA LYS A 513 -37.18 -2.67 25.38
C LYS A 513 -35.78 -2.10 25.14
N ILE A 514 -35.25 -2.16 23.93
CA ILE A 514 -34.04 -1.46 23.51
C ILE A 514 -34.41 -0.33 22.53
N ARG A 515 -33.81 0.83 22.68
CA ARG A 515 -34.07 2.01 21.85
C ARG A 515 -32.79 2.80 21.65
N LEU A 516 -32.68 3.45 20.50
CA LEU A 516 -31.60 4.39 20.19
C LEU A 516 -32.15 5.81 20.29
N ASP A 517 -31.71 6.58 21.28
CA ASP A 517 -32.10 7.97 21.46
C ASP A 517 -31.16 8.90 20.69
N LYS A 518 -31.60 9.35 19.52
CA LYS A 518 -30.82 10.23 18.64
C LYS A 518 -30.52 11.59 19.27
N GLN A 519 -31.41 12.13 20.07
CA GLN A 519 -31.22 13.46 20.70
C GLN A 519 -30.16 13.39 21.81
N LYS A 520 -30.10 12.28 22.53
CA LYS A 520 -29.14 12.04 23.61
C LYS A 520 -27.90 11.30 23.16
N ASN A 521 -27.88 10.81 21.92
CA ASN A 521 -26.84 9.91 21.41
C ASN A 521 -26.56 8.77 22.40
N ALA A 522 -27.59 8.03 22.75
CA ALA A 522 -27.54 7.06 23.83
C ALA A 522 -28.40 5.82 23.54
N ILE A 523 -28.04 4.70 24.16
CA ILE A 523 -28.85 3.49 24.16
C ILE A 523 -29.73 3.49 25.37
N VAL A 524 -31.04 3.27 25.18
CA VAL A 524 -32.02 3.14 26.24
C VAL A 524 -32.39 1.68 26.42
N LEU A 525 -32.11 1.13 27.60
CA LEU A 525 -32.55 -0.18 28.04
C LEU A 525 -33.77 0.00 28.91
N ALA A 526 -34.97 -0.25 28.38
CA ALA A 526 -36.22 0.10 28.99
C ALA A 526 -36.79 -0.97 29.96
N SER A 527 -35.95 -1.91 30.41
CA SER A 527 -36.36 -3.00 31.31
C SER A 527 -35.15 -3.59 32.03
N ASN A 528 -35.36 -4.08 33.25
CA ASN A 528 -34.38 -4.91 33.98
C ASN A 528 -34.15 -6.30 33.36
N ARG A 529 -34.94 -6.67 32.33
CA ARG A 529 -34.74 -7.89 31.56
C ARG A 529 -33.73 -7.70 30.40
N CYS A 530 -33.26 -6.48 30.16
CA CYS A 530 -32.17 -6.22 29.24
C CYS A 530 -30.86 -6.67 29.85
N ALA A 531 -29.89 -6.98 28.99
CA ALA A 531 -28.52 -7.33 29.40
C ALA A 531 -27.49 -6.76 28.42
N VAL A 532 -26.35 -6.37 28.96
CA VAL A 532 -25.15 -5.99 28.21
C VAL A 532 -24.07 -7.00 28.55
N THR A 533 -23.63 -7.76 27.57
CA THR A 533 -22.52 -8.71 27.73
C THR A 533 -21.28 -8.11 27.09
N ILE A 534 -20.23 -8.03 27.88
CA ILE A 534 -18.88 -7.62 27.47
C ILE A 534 -18.06 -8.90 27.40
N PRO A 535 -17.63 -9.30 26.22
CA PRO A 535 -16.94 -10.56 26.06
C PRO A 535 -15.47 -10.47 26.46
N LEU A 536 -14.89 -11.60 26.85
CA LEU A 536 -13.45 -11.80 27.03
C LEU A 536 -12.76 -10.76 27.90
N CYS A 537 -13.36 -10.43 29.01
CA CYS A 537 -12.68 -9.66 30.05
C CYS A 537 -11.61 -10.50 30.73
N ASP A 538 -10.49 -9.90 31.03
CA ASP A 538 -9.42 -10.51 31.83
C ASP A 538 -9.59 -10.14 33.32
N LYS A 539 -9.13 -10.99 34.19
CA LYS A 539 -9.09 -10.68 35.62
C LYS A 539 -8.28 -9.41 35.88
N GLY A 540 -8.89 -8.45 36.55
CA GLY A 540 -8.30 -7.15 36.85
C GLY A 540 -8.81 -6.02 35.96
N ASP A 541 -9.51 -6.32 34.87
CA ASP A 541 -10.12 -5.31 34.01
C ASP A 541 -11.09 -4.44 34.80
N ILE A 542 -11.08 -3.15 34.50
CA ILE A 542 -11.99 -2.16 35.11
C ILE A 542 -13.01 -1.71 34.07
N ILE A 543 -14.29 -2.01 34.35
CA ILE A 543 -15.43 -1.63 33.50
C ILE A 543 -16.12 -0.43 34.11
N SER A 544 -16.26 0.66 33.36
CA SER A 544 -16.94 1.87 33.77
C SER A 544 -18.09 2.20 32.83
N ILE A 545 -19.28 2.40 33.35
CA ILE A 545 -20.49 2.69 32.58
C ILE A 545 -21.02 4.08 32.96
N LYS A 546 -21.08 4.97 31.98
CA LYS A 546 -21.74 6.28 32.13
C LYS A 546 -23.23 6.13 31.81
N HIS A 547 -24.09 6.36 32.79
CA HIS A 547 -25.53 6.13 32.67
C HIS A 547 -26.38 7.13 33.43
N ILE A 548 -27.69 7.12 33.15
CA ILE A 548 -28.73 7.82 33.89
C ILE A 548 -30.02 6.98 33.83
N THR A 549 -30.91 7.18 34.80
CA THR A 549 -32.25 6.60 34.69
C THR A 549 -33.05 7.15 33.52
N ALA A 550 -33.80 6.30 32.86
CA ALA A 550 -34.79 6.71 31.86
C ALA A 550 -36.18 7.01 32.47
N SER A 551 -36.39 6.69 33.74
CA SER A 551 -37.66 6.87 34.45
C SER A 551 -37.55 7.99 35.47
N VAL A 552 -38.41 9.00 35.36
CA VAL A 552 -38.41 10.14 36.29
C VAL A 552 -38.69 9.65 37.73
N GLY A 553 -37.85 10.07 38.68
CA GLY A 553 -37.98 9.79 40.09
C GLY A 553 -37.66 8.35 40.53
N LYS A 554 -37.18 7.49 39.64
CA LYS A 554 -36.73 6.12 39.97
C LYS A 554 -35.24 6.00 39.77
N ALA A 555 -34.50 5.63 40.79
CA ALA A 555 -33.10 5.31 40.68
C ALA A 555 -32.89 4.05 39.82
N CYS A 556 -31.77 3.99 39.13
CA CYS A 556 -31.33 2.80 38.40
C CYS A 556 -29.81 2.63 38.48
N GLY A 557 -29.39 1.40 38.43
CA GLY A 557 -27.99 0.98 38.39
C GLY A 557 -27.85 -0.31 37.59
N PHE A 558 -26.86 -1.12 37.93
CA PHE A 558 -26.61 -2.40 37.28
C PHE A 558 -26.39 -3.49 38.31
N THR A 559 -26.89 -4.69 38.03
CA THR A 559 -26.43 -5.93 38.64
C THR A 559 -25.44 -6.61 37.71
N ALA A 560 -24.41 -7.16 38.30
CA ALA A 560 -23.31 -7.81 37.56
C ALA A 560 -23.35 -9.33 37.71
N SER A 561 -22.75 -10.05 36.77
CA SER A 561 -22.46 -11.48 36.88
C SER A 561 -21.47 -11.74 38.02
N ASN A 562 -21.38 -13.01 38.48
CA ASN A 562 -20.48 -13.42 39.58
C ASN A 562 -18.99 -13.20 39.32
N THR A 563 -18.62 -12.80 38.12
CA THR A 563 -17.26 -12.50 37.69
C THR A 563 -16.87 -11.04 37.91
N LEU A 564 -17.71 -10.24 38.53
CA LEU A 564 -17.46 -8.82 38.80
C LEU A 564 -17.50 -8.50 40.30
N GLU A 565 -16.51 -7.74 40.73
CA GLU A 565 -16.50 -7.09 42.05
C GLU A 565 -16.69 -5.58 41.85
N GLY A 566 -17.46 -4.97 42.73
CA GLY A 566 -17.72 -3.54 42.68
C GLY A 566 -19.19 -3.22 42.93
N SER A 567 -19.50 -1.94 43.01
CA SER A 567 -20.83 -1.45 43.26
C SER A 567 -21.37 -0.62 42.11
N SER A 568 -22.59 -0.93 41.70
CA SER A 568 -23.37 -0.05 40.87
C SER A 568 -23.87 1.14 41.70
N THR A 569 -23.71 2.35 41.16
CA THR A 569 -24.35 3.54 41.74
C THR A 569 -25.80 3.63 41.28
N GLU A 570 -26.73 3.35 42.16
CA GLU A 570 -28.16 3.64 41.89
C GLU A 570 -28.41 5.14 41.97
N THR A 571 -28.89 5.71 40.88
CA THR A 571 -29.01 7.17 40.77
C THR A 571 -30.23 7.61 39.94
N THR A 572 -30.74 8.78 40.26
CA THR A 572 -31.70 9.52 39.44
C THR A 572 -31.04 10.59 38.55
N SER A 573 -29.73 10.77 38.65
CA SER A 573 -28.92 11.71 37.87
C SER A 573 -27.81 10.97 37.08
N ASN A 574 -26.99 11.70 36.33
CA ASN A 574 -25.83 11.11 35.64
C ASN A 574 -24.86 10.47 36.65
N ALA A 575 -24.53 9.23 36.42
CA ALA A 575 -23.61 8.48 37.25
C ALA A 575 -22.59 7.69 36.43
N MET A 576 -21.53 7.28 37.10
CA MET A 576 -20.55 6.32 36.63
C MET A 576 -20.57 5.11 37.57
N SER A 577 -20.97 3.96 37.07
CA SER A 577 -20.83 2.69 37.78
C SER A 577 -19.53 2.01 37.33
N THR A 578 -18.74 1.56 38.31
CA THR A 578 -17.41 0.94 38.03
C THR A 578 -17.33 -0.43 38.65
N PHE A 579 -16.84 -1.39 37.89
CA PHE A 579 -16.70 -2.79 38.28
C PHE A 579 -15.29 -3.28 37.95
N THR A 580 -14.76 -4.18 38.79
CA THR A 580 -13.50 -4.89 38.54
C THR A 580 -13.80 -6.35 38.21
N VAL A 581 -13.20 -6.88 37.15
CA VAL A 581 -13.36 -8.27 36.74
C VAL A 581 -12.57 -9.18 37.69
N SER A 582 -13.22 -10.16 38.31
CA SER A 582 -12.60 -11.05 39.30
C SER A 582 -12.10 -12.36 38.72
N SER A 583 -12.56 -12.73 37.50
CA SER A 583 -12.08 -13.91 36.75
C SER A 583 -12.26 -13.69 35.25
N ASP A 584 -11.39 -14.32 34.47
CA ASP A 584 -11.43 -14.26 33.01
C ASP A 584 -12.76 -14.78 32.44
N GLY A 585 -13.24 -14.13 31.37
CA GLY A 585 -14.42 -14.54 30.63
C GLY A 585 -15.41 -13.41 30.32
N ASP A 586 -16.59 -13.82 29.86
CA ASP A 586 -17.66 -12.87 29.52
C ASP A 586 -18.29 -12.30 30.77
N VAL A 587 -18.50 -11.00 30.77
CA VAL A 587 -19.14 -10.25 31.84
C VAL A 587 -20.53 -9.78 31.39
N THR A 588 -21.55 -10.07 32.18
CA THR A 588 -22.93 -9.64 31.92
C THR A 588 -23.40 -8.64 32.97
N LEU A 589 -23.88 -7.50 32.50
CA LEU A 589 -24.46 -6.43 33.30
C LEU A 589 -25.95 -6.29 32.97
N LYS A 590 -26.80 -6.28 34.00
CA LYS A 590 -28.25 -6.09 33.86
C LYS A 590 -28.69 -4.79 34.55
N PRO A 591 -29.43 -3.92 33.88
CA PRO A 591 -29.94 -2.73 34.53
C PRO A 591 -30.96 -3.11 35.63
N THR A 592 -30.95 -2.40 36.74
CA THR A 592 -31.93 -2.59 37.82
C THR A 592 -33.30 -1.96 37.48
N GLY A 593 -33.31 -1.11 36.47
CA GLY A 593 -34.52 -0.42 35.97
C GLY A 593 -34.31 0.07 34.52
N SER A 594 -35.17 1.00 34.12
CA SER A 594 -35.03 1.62 32.80
C SER A 594 -33.85 2.59 32.80
N THR A 595 -32.84 2.29 31.98
CA THR A 595 -31.53 2.94 32.02
C THR A 595 -31.13 3.47 30.66
N ILE A 596 -30.49 4.64 30.62
CA ILE A 596 -29.87 5.24 29.46
C ILE A 596 -28.36 5.08 29.60
N ILE A 597 -27.70 4.47 28.61
CA ILE A 597 -26.27 4.27 28.58
C ILE A 597 -25.64 5.23 27.53
N TYR A 598 -24.68 6.02 27.97
CA TYR A 598 -23.91 6.92 27.10
C TYR A 598 -22.58 6.32 26.64
N SER A 599 -21.90 5.64 27.54
CA SER A 599 -20.65 4.96 27.21
C SER A 599 -20.36 3.80 28.16
N ILE A 600 -19.61 2.84 27.67
CA ILE A 600 -18.99 1.76 28.43
C ILE A 600 -17.51 1.82 28.12
N SER A 601 -16.69 1.97 29.14
CA SER A 601 -15.24 1.99 29.03
C SER A 601 -14.65 0.77 29.74
N ILE A 602 -13.66 0.16 29.14
CA ILE A 602 -12.92 -0.96 29.70
C ILE A 602 -11.47 -0.52 29.78
N PHE A 603 -10.90 -0.61 30.95
CA PHE A 603 -9.50 -0.35 31.20
C PHE A 603 -8.82 -1.66 31.59
N HIS A 604 -7.79 -2.00 30.87
CA HIS A 604 -6.94 -3.16 31.13
C HIS A 604 -5.69 -2.65 31.83
N PRO A 605 -5.46 -2.94 33.13
CA PRO A 605 -4.36 -2.39 33.94
C PRO A 605 -2.98 -2.93 33.54
#